data_583a5d0ae2cc602817776a207c5b3af7
#
_entry.id   583a5d0ae2cc602817776a207c5b3af7
#
_cell.length_a   1.000
_cell.length_b   1.000
_cell.length_c   1.000
_cell.angle_alpha   90.00
_cell.angle_beta   90.00
_cell.angle_gamma   90.00
#
_symmetry.space_group_name_H-M   'P 1'
#
loop_
_entity.id
_entity.type
_entity.pdbx_description
1 polymer ?
#
loop_
_entity_poly.entity_id
_entity_poly.type
_entity_poly.pdbx_seq_one_letter_code
_entity_poly.pdbx_strand_id
1 'polypeptide(L)'
;MNQKQHKRSAFSGKIGFVLSAAGASVGLGNIWRFPYLAAKYGGGIFLLIYIILAFTFGYTMIVAETALGRMTKKSPVGAFASFGKKGGLSFGGWINAIIPILIVPYYSVIGGWVIRYLADYIGGHGSELAADGYFSAFISSGPSAEICFAIFTVFTLSIIFAGVRNGVERVSKVMMPILVVLSVVIAGYSVTRPGACLLYTSDA
;
A
#
# COMPACT_ATOMS: atom_id res chain seq x y z
N MET A 1 36.50 3.43 -22.89
CA MET A 1 35.81 3.64 -21.61
C MET A 1 34.76 2.56 -21.42
N ASN A 2 35.02 1.61 -20.53
CA ASN A 2 34.16 0.45 -20.28
C ASN A 2 33.00 0.86 -19.35
N GLN A 3 31.83 1.14 -19.91
CA GLN A 3 30.61 1.34 -19.12
C GLN A 3 30.29 0.01 -18.46
N LYS A 4 30.58 -0.12 -17.16
CA LYS A 4 30.02 -1.16 -16.32
C LYS A 4 28.51 -1.03 -16.40
N GLN A 5 27.86 -1.87 -17.20
CA GLN A 5 26.41 -2.04 -17.15
C GLN A 5 26.07 -2.45 -15.71
N HIS A 6 25.54 -1.53 -14.93
CA HIS A 6 24.91 -1.82 -13.64
C HIS A 6 23.81 -2.85 -13.91
N LYS A 7 24.07 -4.11 -13.59
CA LYS A 7 23.03 -5.15 -13.63
C LYS A 7 21.89 -4.69 -12.74
N ARG A 8 20.79 -4.26 -13.36
CA ARG A 8 19.57 -3.92 -12.59
C ARG A 8 19.15 -5.16 -11.80
N SER A 9 18.91 -4.98 -10.51
CA SER A 9 18.35 -6.01 -9.66
C SER A 9 16.96 -6.38 -10.17
N ALA A 10 16.79 -7.63 -10.58
CA ALA A 10 15.50 -8.19 -10.99
C ALA A 10 14.95 -9.09 -9.87
N PHE A 11 13.65 -9.30 -9.85
CA PHE A 11 13.01 -10.25 -8.94
C PHE A 11 13.59 -11.66 -9.13
N SER A 12 13.68 -12.42 -8.03
CA SER A 12 14.29 -13.76 -8.03
C SER A 12 13.42 -14.82 -8.72
N GLY A 13 12.12 -14.55 -8.93
CA GLY A 13 11.19 -15.46 -9.56
C GLY A 13 9.76 -14.93 -9.65
N LYS A 14 8.86 -15.75 -10.22
CA LYS A 14 7.43 -15.38 -10.41
C LYS A 14 6.74 -15.06 -9.08
N ILE A 15 6.97 -15.88 -8.05
CA ILE A 15 6.36 -15.70 -6.72
C ILE A 15 6.83 -14.39 -6.08
N GLY A 16 8.13 -14.09 -6.15
CA GLY A 16 8.65 -12.82 -5.62
C GLY A 16 8.04 -11.61 -6.31
N PHE A 17 7.89 -11.67 -7.63
CA PHE A 17 7.21 -10.61 -8.38
C PHE A 17 5.74 -10.46 -7.97
N VAL A 18 4.98 -11.55 -7.91
CA VAL A 18 3.55 -11.53 -7.56
C VAL A 18 3.33 -10.99 -6.14
N LEU A 19 4.09 -11.46 -5.16
CA LEU A 19 3.97 -10.99 -3.77
C LEU A 19 4.39 -9.53 -3.61
N SER A 20 5.40 -9.08 -4.35
CA SER A 20 5.80 -7.67 -4.33
C SER A 20 4.77 -6.77 -5.04
N ALA A 21 4.19 -7.23 -6.15
CA ALA A 21 3.11 -6.52 -6.83
C ALA A 21 1.84 -6.44 -5.97
N ALA A 22 1.48 -7.55 -5.31
CA ALA A 22 0.38 -7.57 -4.35
C ALA A 22 0.65 -6.61 -3.17
N GLY A 23 1.87 -6.61 -2.61
CA GLY A 23 2.27 -5.69 -1.55
C GLY A 23 2.21 -4.23 -1.95
N ALA A 24 2.55 -3.91 -3.19
CA ALA A 24 2.42 -2.57 -3.73
C ALA A 24 0.97 -2.14 -3.98
N SER A 25 0.08 -3.12 -4.23
CA SER A 25 -1.34 -2.87 -4.49
C SER A 25 -2.18 -2.77 -3.21
N VAL A 26 -1.75 -3.42 -2.13
CA VAL A 26 -2.44 -3.36 -0.83
C VAL A 26 -1.89 -2.19 -0.03
N GLY A 27 -2.67 -1.13 0.04
CA GLY A 27 -2.34 0.06 0.82
C GLY A 27 -3.27 0.23 2.03
N LEU A 28 -3.00 1.23 2.84
CA LEU A 28 -3.84 1.63 3.97
C LEU A 28 -5.30 1.88 3.57
N GLY A 29 -5.52 2.39 2.36
CA GLY A 29 -6.85 2.59 1.81
C GLY A 29 -7.69 1.32 1.73
N ASN A 30 -7.07 0.18 1.43
CA ASN A 30 -7.77 -1.09 1.32
C ASN A 30 -8.20 -1.64 2.69
N ILE A 31 -7.42 -1.37 3.74
CA ILE A 31 -7.67 -1.91 5.08
C ILE A 31 -8.60 -1.00 5.88
N TRP A 32 -8.43 0.30 5.76
CA TRP A 32 -9.16 1.30 6.54
C TRP A 32 -10.33 1.92 5.75
N ARG A 33 -10.01 2.59 4.61
CA ARG A 33 -10.99 3.43 3.91
C ARG A 33 -12.02 2.60 3.13
N PHE A 34 -11.59 1.50 2.55
CA PHE A 34 -12.46 0.67 1.72
C PHE A 34 -13.63 0.06 2.51
N PRO A 35 -13.45 -0.57 3.69
CA PRO A 35 -14.57 -1.09 4.48
C PRO A 35 -15.55 0.01 4.90
N TYR A 36 -15.03 1.17 5.29
CA TYR A 36 -15.87 2.33 5.62
C TYR A 36 -16.71 2.81 4.44
N LEU A 37 -16.11 2.91 3.25
CA LEU A 37 -16.84 3.32 2.04
C LEU A 37 -17.86 2.25 1.62
N ALA A 38 -17.51 0.99 1.72
CA ALA A 38 -18.43 -0.11 1.43
C ALA A 38 -19.66 -0.04 2.33
N ALA A 39 -19.48 0.15 3.63
CA ALA A 39 -20.58 0.32 4.57
C ALA A 39 -21.45 1.56 4.28
N LYS A 40 -20.80 2.69 3.90
CA LYS A 40 -21.48 3.96 3.66
C LYS A 40 -22.28 3.99 2.36
N TYR A 41 -21.85 3.28 1.31
CA TYR A 41 -22.39 3.37 -0.04
C TYR A 41 -23.07 2.08 -0.51
N GLY A 42 -23.84 1.43 0.35
CA GLY A 42 -24.72 0.32 -0.04
C GLY A 42 -24.04 -1.07 -0.07
N GLY A 43 -22.99 -1.27 0.73
CA GLY A 43 -22.41 -2.59 1.02
C GLY A 43 -22.21 -3.51 -0.19
N GLY A 44 -23.17 -4.38 -0.44
CA GLY A 44 -23.09 -5.40 -1.49
C GLY A 44 -23.02 -4.83 -2.91
N ILE A 45 -23.77 -3.77 -3.22
CA ILE A 45 -23.77 -3.12 -4.54
C ILE A 45 -22.40 -2.45 -4.78
N PHE A 46 -21.86 -1.78 -3.76
CA PHE A 46 -20.52 -1.19 -3.83
C PHE A 46 -19.46 -2.27 -4.13
N LEU A 47 -19.52 -3.42 -3.44
CA LEU A 47 -18.60 -4.54 -3.66
C LEU A 47 -18.75 -5.13 -5.07
N LEU A 48 -19.97 -5.29 -5.56
CA LEU A 48 -20.21 -5.80 -6.92
C LEU A 48 -19.57 -4.90 -7.98
N ILE A 49 -19.82 -3.59 -7.88
CA ILE A 49 -19.23 -2.60 -8.81
C ILE A 49 -17.70 -2.62 -8.71
N TYR A 50 -17.17 -2.67 -7.49
CA TYR A 50 -15.73 -2.74 -7.27
C TYR A 50 -15.11 -3.98 -7.92
N ILE A 51 -15.73 -5.15 -7.76
CA ILE A 51 -15.25 -6.41 -8.36
C ILE A 51 -15.25 -6.30 -9.89
N ILE A 52 -16.32 -5.78 -10.48
CA ILE A 52 -16.39 -5.58 -11.94
C ILE A 52 -15.26 -4.64 -12.41
N LEU A 53 -15.05 -3.52 -11.72
CA LEU A 53 -13.99 -2.57 -12.06
C LEU A 53 -12.58 -3.16 -11.83
N ALA A 54 -12.39 -3.96 -10.79
CA ALA A 54 -11.12 -4.62 -10.52
C ALA A 54 -10.75 -5.62 -11.62
N PHE A 55 -11.71 -6.41 -12.11
CA PHE A 55 -11.46 -7.37 -13.19
C PHE A 55 -11.36 -6.74 -14.57
N THR A 56 -12.03 -5.62 -14.81
CA THR A 56 -11.97 -4.92 -16.10
C THR A 56 -10.81 -3.93 -16.12
N PHE A 57 -10.92 -2.83 -15.39
CA PHE A 57 -9.91 -1.77 -15.34
C PHE A 57 -8.64 -2.18 -14.62
N GLY A 58 -8.75 -2.75 -13.43
CA GLY A 58 -7.59 -3.12 -12.62
C GLY A 58 -6.69 -4.10 -13.32
N TYR A 59 -7.25 -5.17 -13.88
CA TYR A 59 -6.49 -6.17 -14.60
C TYR A 59 -5.80 -5.59 -15.85
N THR A 60 -6.53 -4.83 -16.68
CA THR A 60 -5.98 -4.23 -17.89
C THR A 60 -4.87 -3.25 -17.60
N MET A 61 -5.00 -2.43 -16.54
CA MET A 61 -3.96 -1.48 -16.12
C MET A 61 -2.68 -2.19 -15.66
N ILE A 62 -2.80 -3.23 -14.81
CA ILE A 62 -1.65 -3.99 -14.34
C ILE A 62 -0.91 -4.66 -15.51
N VAL A 63 -1.66 -5.24 -16.47
CA VAL A 63 -1.07 -5.86 -17.65
C VAL A 63 -0.35 -4.82 -18.50
N ALA A 64 -0.97 -3.66 -18.77
CA ALA A 64 -0.40 -2.59 -19.56
C ALA A 64 0.87 -2.02 -18.92
N GLU A 65 0.85 -1.71 -17.63
CA GLU A 65 2.02 -1.19 -16.92
C GLU A 65 3.16 -2.20 -16.86
N THR A 66 2.85 -3.47 -16.61
CA THR A 66 3.85 -4.54 -16.60
C THR A 66 4.47 -4.74 -17.98
N ALA A 67 3.66 -4.72 -19.04
CA ALA A 67 4.14 -4.82 -20.42
C ALA A 67 5.06 -3.63 -20.76
N LEU A 68 4.62 -2.41 -20.44
CA LEU A 68 5.39 -1.18 -20.64
C LEU A 68 6.74 -1.24 -19.93
N GLY A 69 6.73 -1.64 -18.66
CA GLY A 69 7.94 -1.80 -17.85
C GLY A 69 8.91 -2.84 -18.42
N ARG A 70 8.39 -3.98 -18.92
CA ARG A 70 9.20 -5.05 -19.54
C ARG A 70 9.79 -4.64 -20.88
N MET A 71 9.01 -3.95 -21.72
CA MET A 71 9.45 -3.50 -23.04
C MET A 71 10.54 -2.45 -22.94
N THR A 72 10.34 -1.45 -22.09
CA THR A 72 11.22 -0.28 -22.04
C THR A 72 12.41 -0.46 -21.11
N LYS A 73 12.22 -1.20 -20.01
CA LYS A 73 13.21 -1.35 -18.91
C LYS A 73 13.73 0.00 -18.40
N LYS A 74 12.89 1.02 -18.42
CA LYS A 74 13.19 2.39 -18.00
C LYS A 74 12.30 2.79 -16.82
N SER A 75 12.62 3.93 -16.20
CA SER A 75 11.71 4.60 -15.26
C SER A 75 10.43 5.04 -15.97
N PRO A 76 9.33 5.34 -15.25
CA PRO A 76 8.07 5.78 -15.88
C PRO A 76 8.27 6.91 -16.88
N VAL A 77 9.00 7.96 -16.51
CA VAL A 77 9.31 9.09 -17.41
C VAL A 77 10.06 8.63 -18.65
N GLY A 78 11.08 7.81 -18.48
CA GLY A 78 11.89 7.27 -19.59
C GLY A 78 11.12 6.28 -20.46
N ALA A 79 10.17 5.54 -19.88
CA ALA A 79 9.31 4.62 -20.60
C ALA A 79 8.39 5.39 -21.57
N PHE A 80 7.67 6.36 -21.07
CA PHE A 80 6.78 7.20 -21.88
C PHE A 80 7.57 7.99 -22.95
N ALA A 81 8.73 8.55 -22.61
CA ALA A 81 9.58 9.26 -23.55
C ALA A 81 10.09 8.36 -24.69
N SER A 82 10.16 7.03 -24.51
CA SER A 82 10.61 6.11 -25.57
C SER A 82 9.59 5.91 -26.70
N PHE A 83 8.31 6.21 -26.47
CA PHE A 83 7.24 6.01 -27.46
C PHE A 83 6.94 7.24 -28.32
N GLY A 84 7.50 8.40 -28.01
CA GLY A 84 7.29 9.60 -28.80
C GLY A 84 8.39 10.62 -28.65
N LYS A 85 8.88 11.13 -29.78
CA LYS A 85 9.82 12.26 -29.82
C LYS A 85 9.14 13.60 -29.50
N LYS A 86 7.83 13.67 -29.48
CA LYS A 86 7.05 14.87 -29.14
C LYS A 86 6.75 14.85 -27.63
N GLY A 87 7.10 15.92 -26.93
CA GLY A 87 7.07 16.03 -25.46
C GLY A 87 5.75 15.72 -24.71
N GLY A 88 4.62 15.57 -25.44
CA GLY A 88 3.33 15.28 -24.82
C GLY A 88 3.24 13.94 -24.08
N LEU A 89 3.86 12.89 -24.59
CA LEU A 89 3.86 11.57 -23.93
C LEU A 89 4.74 11.56 -22.67
N SER A 90 5.81 12.36 -22.65
CA SER A 90 6.67 12.51 -21.48
C SER A 90 5.92 13.09 -20.26
N PHE A 91 4.88 13.92 -20.49
CA PHE A 91 4.05 14.48 -19.44
C PHE A 91 3.32 13.40 -18.64
N GLY A 92 2.76 12.38 -19.28
CA GLY A 92 2.15 11.23 -18.61
C GLY A 92 3.14 10.48 -17.70
N GLY A 93 4.39 10.35 -18.14
CA GLY A 93 5.46 9.77 -17.32
C GLY A 93 5.80 10.61 -16.08
N TRP A 94 5.80 11.93 -16.20
CA TRP A 94 6.02 12.83 -15.07
C TRP A 94 4.86 12.79 -14.06
N ILE A 95 3.61 12.76 -14.50
CA ILE A 95 2.45 12.57 -13.61
C ILE A 95 2.63 11.27 -12.81
N ASN A 96 2.95 10.18 -13.48
CA ASN A 96 3.16 8.87 -12.85
C ASN A 96 4.32 8.88 -11.83
N ALA A 97 5.35 9.71 -12.05
CA ALA A 97 6.48 9.86 -11.12
C ALA A 97 6.15 10.78 -9.93
N ILE A 98 5.36 11.84 -10.13
CA ILE A 98 5.02 12.82 -9.09
C ILE A 98 4.06 12.21 -8.04
N ILE A 99 3.12 11.36 -8.47
CA ILE A 99 2.14 10.76 -7.56
C ILE A 99 2.80 10.04 -6.38
N PRO A 100 3.75 9.10 -6.56
CA PRO A 100 4.44 8.47 -5.44
C PRO A 100 5.22 9.45 -4.56
N ILE A 101 5.81 10.48 -5.15
CA ILE A 101 6.56 11.50 -4.40
C ILE A 101 5.65 12.25 -3.40
N LEU A 102 4.41 12.52 -3.79
CA LEU A 102 3.43 13.16 -2.91
C LEU A 102 2.83 12.19 -1.87
N ILE A 103 2.69 10.92 -2.25
CA ILE A 103 2.08 9.89 -1.38
C ILE A 103 3.04 9.44 -0.28
N VAL A 104 4.34 9.29 -0.56
CA VAL A 104 5.33 8.75 0.40
C VAL A 104 5.35 9.51 1.73
N PRO A 105 5.41 10.85 1.80
CA PRO A 105 5.37 11.56 3.07
C PRO A 105 4.10 11.28 3.88
N TYR A 106 2.96 11.30 3.23
CA TYR A 106 1.67 11.00 3.85
C TYR A 106 1.64 9.58 4.44
N TYR A 107 2.08 8.58 3.69
CA TYR A 107 2.15 7.21 4.17
C TYR A 107 3.15 7.01 5.30
N SER A 108 4.26 7.76 5.28
CA SER A 108 5.26 7.69 6.34
C SER A 108 4.72 8.24 7.67
N VAL A 109 3.93 9.31 7.62
CA VAL A 109 3.26 9.85 8.81
C VAL A 109 2.30 8.82 9.40
N ILE A 110 1.41 8.26 8.58
CA ILE A 110 0.45 7.25 9.05
C ILE A 110 1.17 5.98 9.51
N GLY A 111 2.26 5.59 8.83
CA GLY A 111 3.10 4.47 9.29
C GLY A 111 3.67 4.70 10.68
N GLY A 112 4.06 5.94 10.98
CA GLY A 112 4.46 6.35 12.34
C GLY A 112 3.33 6.18 13.36
N TRP A 113 2.10 6.57 13.02
CA TRP A 113 0.94 6.36 13.88
C TRP A 113 0.69 4.87 14.17
N VAL A 114 0.79 4.03 13.14
CA VAL A 114 0.64 2.57 13.30
C VAL A 114 1.70 2.00 14.24
N ILE A 115 2.95 2.46 14.16
CA ILE A 115 4.02 2.06 15.09
C ILE A 115 3.65 2.43 16.53
N ARG A 116 3.15 3.64 16.75
CA ARG A 116 2.73 4.07 18.09
C ARG A 116 1.63 3.17 18.64
N TYR A 117 0.56 2.99 17.89
CA TYR A 117 -0.54 2.14 18.30
C TYR A 117 -0.10 0.69 18.58
N LEU A 118 0.79 0.15 17.75
CA LEU A 118 1.34 -1.18 17.97
C LEU A 118 2.17 -1.26 19.26
N ALA A 119 3.01 -0.25 19.53
CA ALA A 119 3.84 -0.20 20.72
C ALA A 119 2.98 -0.14 21.99
N ASP A 120 1.96 0.72 22.01
CA ASP A 120 1.07 0.86 23.15
C ASP A 120 0.19 -0.39 23.37
N TYR A 121 -0.23 -1.05 22.27
CA TYR A 121 -0.98 -2.31 22.35
C TYR A 121 -0.12 -3.43 22.96
N ILE A 122 1.13 -3.56 22.51
CA ILE A 122 2.08 -4.54 23.07
C ILE A 122 2.43 -4.19 24.52
N GLY A 123 2.48 -2.90 24.87
CA GLY A 123 2.74 -2.41 26.23
C GLY A 123 1.58 -2.63 27.21
N GLY A 124 0.45 -3.21 26.75
CA GLY A 124 -0.70 -3.50 27.60
C GLY A 124 -1.68 -2.33 27.80
N HIS A 125 -1.50 -1.21 27.09
CA HIS A 125 -2.35 -0.02 27.14
C HIS A 125 -3.54 -0.09 26.17
N GLY A 126 -4.00 -1.29 25.80
CA GLY A 126 -5.05 -1.48 24.79
C GLY A 126 -6.38 -0.81 25.12
N SER A 127 -6.73 -0.68 26.41
CA SER A 127 -7.93 0.04 26.84
C SER A 127 -7.85 1.56 26.64
N GLU A 128 -6.65 2.12 26.76
CA GLU A 128 -6.43 3.56 26.56
C GLU A 128 -6.51 3.94 25.07
N LEU A 129 -6.11 3.02 24.18
CA LEU A 129 -6.20 3.21 22.73
C LEU A 129 -7.63 3.38 22.21
N ALA A 130 -8.61 2.81 22.94
CA ALA A 130 -10.03 2.92 22.62
C ALA A 130 -10.69 4.16 23.24
N ALA A 131 -9.97 4.94 24.05
CA ALA A 131 -10.52 6.13 24.69
C ALA A 131 -10.72 7.27 23.66
N ASP A 132 -11.84 7.96 23.80
CA ASP A 132 -12.13 9.15 23.01
C ASP A 132 -11.04 10.21 23.25
N GLY A 133 -10.46 10.71 22.16
CA GLY A 133 -9.43 11.74 22.23
C GLY A 133 -7.99 11.24 22.29
N TYR A 134 -7.71 9.94 22.47
CA TYR A 134 -6.34 9.40 22.46
C TYR A 134 -5.58 9.78 21.18
N PHE A 135 -6.20 9.58 20.03
CA PHE A 135 -5.59 9.93 18.74
C PHE A 135 -5.30 11.43 18.63
N SER A 136 -6.26 12.27 19.02
CA SER A 136 -6.09 13.72 18.98
C SER A 136 -4.97 14.19 19.91
N ALA A 137 -4.86 13.63 21.11
CA ALA A 137 -3.78 13.91 22.04
C ALA A 137 -2.42 13.50 21.49
N PHE A 138 -2.36 12.30 20.86
CA PHE A 138 -1.13 11.80 20.24
C PHE A 138 -0.64 12.68 19.09
N ILE A 139 -1.50 13.05 18.14
CA ILE A 139 -1.11 13.88 17.00
C ILE A 139 -0.77 15.32 17.41
N SER A 140 -1.32 15.79 18.53
CA SER A 140 -1.00 17.10 19.09
C SER A 140 0.31 17.10 19.88
N SER A 141 0.79 15.93 20.31
CA SER A 141 2.10 15.77 20.96
C SER A 141 3.19 15.66 19.87
N GLY A 142 3.67 16.82 19.36
CA GLY A 142 4.65 16.89 18.28
C GLY A 142 5.83 15.90 18.41
N PRO A 143 6.59 15.91 19.53
CA PRO A 143 7.78 15.07 19.65
C PRO A 143 7.51 13.56 19.54
N SER A 144 6.40 13.08 20.10
CA SER A 144 6.04 11.66 20.05
C SER A 144 5.68 11.20 18.64
N ALA A 145 4.91 12.00 17.91
CA ALA A 145 4.53 11.72 16.53
C ALA A 145 5.74 11.77 15.59
N GLU A 146 6.64 12.76 15.79
CA GLU A 146 7.87 12.89 15.00
C GLU A 146 8.85 11.72 15.19
N ILE A 147 9.02 11.23 16.42
CA ILE A 147 9.87 10.07 16.69
C ILE A 147 9.32 8.84 15.99
N CYS A 148 8.03 8.57 16.08
CA CYS A 148 7.41 7.43 15.42
C CYS A 148 7.50 7.53 13.89
N PHE A 149 7.30 8.72 13.32
CA PHE A 149 7.53 9.01 11.92
C PHE A 149 8.97 8.73 11.50
N ALA A 150 9.96 9.19 12.28
CA ALA A 150 11.37 8.97 11.99
C ALA A 150 11.73 7.48 12.03
N ILE A 151 11.24 6.73 13.01
CA ILE A 151 11.44 5.28 13.11
C ILE A 151 10.89 4.57 11.87
N PHE A 152 9.66 4.87 11.47
CA PHE A 152 9.05 4.28 10.27
C PHE A 152 9.84 4.62 9.00
N THR A 153 10.26 5.88 8.87
CA THR A 153 11.01 6.36 7.72
C THR A 153 12.37 5.66 7.62
N VAL A 154 13.12 5.57 8.72
CA VAL A 154 14.41 4.87 8.77
C VAL A 154 14.26 3.39 8.41
N PHE A 155 13.23 2.74 8.95
CA PHE A 155 12.94 1.33 8.63
C PHE A 155 12.63 1.15 7.14
N THR A 156 11.78 2.00 6.57
CA THR A 156 11.42 1.97 5.15
C THR A 156 12.63 2.24 4.25
N LEU A 157 13.44 3.24 4.58
CA LEU A 157 14.66 3.55 3.84
C LEU A 157 15.66 2.38 3.89
N SER A 158 15.80 1.72 5.03
CA SER A 158 16.68 0.55 5.18
C SER A 158 16.28 -0.58 4.22
N ILE A 159 14.98 -0.83 4.07
CA ILE A 159 14.46 -1.82 3.11
C ILE A 159 14.75 -1.40 1.67
N ILE A 160 14.55 -0.12 1.34
CA ILE A 160 14.80 0.40 -0.01
C ILE A 160 16.28 0.34 -0.36
N PHE A 161 17.18 0.72 0.55
CA PHE A 161 18.62 0.66 0.34
C PHE A 161 19.15 -0.77 0.20
N ALA A 162 18.50 -1.77 0.82
CA ALA A 162 18.80 -3.18 0.60
C ALA A 162 18.47 -3.65 -0.84
N GLY A 163 17.75 -2.82 -1.61
CA GLY A 163 17.41 -3.04 -3.02
C GLY A 163 16.18 -3.91 -3.22
N VAL A 164 15.80 -4.08 -4.48
CA VAL A 164 14.54 -4.76 -4.85
C VAL A 164 14.53 -6.23 -4.40
N ARG A 165 15.61 -6.97 -4.66
CA ARG A 165 15.66 -8.41 -4.39
C ARG A 165 15.83 -8.74 -2.91
N ASN A 166 16.75 -8.06 -2.24
CA ASN A 166 17.12 -8.37 -0.85
C ASN A 166 16.29 -7.57 0.16
N GLY A 167 15.74 -6.43 -0.22
CA GLY A 167 14.87 -5.60 0.58
C GLY A 167 13.40 -5.87 0.28
N VAL A 168 12.88 -5.22 -0.74
CA VAL A 168 11.44 -5.20 -1.04
C VAL A 168 10.87 -6.60 -1.25
N GLU A 169 11.49 -7.43 -2.09
CA GLU A 169 11.00 -8.78 -2.38
C GLU A 169 11.03 -9.69 -1.15
N ARG A 170 12.10 -9.61 -0.36
CA ARG A 170 12.25 -10.45 0.85
C ARG A 170 11.22 -10.08 1.90
N VAL A 171 11.01 -8.80 2.15
CA VAL A 171 10.00 -8.31 3.09
C VAL A 171 8.60 -8.67 2.61
N SER A 172 8.28 -8.46 1.33
CA SER A 172 6.97 -8.80 0.78
C SER A 172 6.67 -10.30 0.86
N LYS A 173 7.65 -11.17 0.67
CA LYS A 173 7.48 -12.63 0.81
C LYS A 173 7.05 -13.08 2.21
N VAL A 174 7.42 -12.32 3.24
CA VAL A 174 7.05 -12.61 4.63
C VAL A 174 5.75 -11.87 5.00
N MET A 175 5.71 -10.58 4.71
CA MET A 175 4.60 -9.73 5.17
C MET A 175 3.29 -10.02 4.45
N MET A 176 3.32 -10.35 3.15
CA MET A 176 2.08 -10.60 2.39
C MET A 176 1.30 -11.83 2.85
N PRO A 177 1.92 -13.01 3.06
CA PRO A 177 1.22 -14.14 3.65
C PRO A 177 0.67 -13.84 5.05
N ILE A 178 1.43 -13.15 5.89
CA ILE A 178 0.97 -12.73 7.22
C ILE A 178 -0.27 -11.83 7.11
N LEU A 179 -0.23 -10.84 6.22
CA LEU A 179 -1.37 -9.94 5.98
C LEU A 179 -2.62 -10.71 5.53
N VAL A 180 -2.46 -11.67 4.62
CA VAL A 180 -3.59 -12.49 4.13
C VAL A 180 -4.18 -13.32 5.28
N VAL A 181 -3.34 -13.97 6.07
CA VAL A 181 -3.80 -14.76 7.23
C VAL A 181 -4.54 -13.87 8.24
N LEU A 182 -3.96 -12.73 8.61
CA LEU A 182 -4.60 -11.78 9.52
C LEU A 182 -5.92 -11.26 8.95
N SER A 183 -5.99 -10.95 7.66
CA SER A 183 -7.23 -10.49 7.02
C SER A 183 -8.33 -11.56 7.08
N VAL A 184 -7.99 -12.83 6.84
CA VAL A 184 -8.94 -13.94 6.95
C VAL A 184 -9.41 -14.13 8.40
N VAL A 185 -8.50 -14.06 9.37
CA VAL A 185 -8.84 -14.17 10.81
C VAL A 185 -9.77 -13.02 11.22
N ILE A 186 -9.44 -11.78 10.85
CA ILE A 186 -10.28 -10.61 11.17
C ILE A 186 -11.66 -10.73 10.50
N ALA A 187 -11.71 -11.14 9.22
CA ALA A 187 -12.96 -11.33 8.52
C ALA A 187 -13.82 -12.41 9.20
N GLY A 188 -13.23 -13.57 9.52
CA GLY A 188 -13.91 -14.64 10.25
C GLY A 188 -14.44 -14.17 11.60
N TYR A 189 -13.62 -13.47 12.37
CA TYR A 189 -14.03 -12.89 13.64
C TYR A 189 -15.17 -11.87 13.50
N SER A 190 -15.10 -11.00 12.50
CA SER A 190 -16.12 -9.97 12.26
C SER A 190 -17.48 -10.57 11.93
N VAL A 191 -17.53 -11.64 11.13
CA VAL A 191 -18.78 -12.33 10.77
C VAL A 191 -19.46 -12.97 11.98
N THR A 192 -18.71 -13.36 13.01
CA THR A 192 -19.26 -13.98 14.23
C THR A 192 -19.84 -12.98 15.23
N ARG A 193 -19.70 -11.66 14.97
CA ARG A 193 -20.18 -10.64 15.92
C ARG A 193 -21.65 -10.33 15.75
N PRO A 194 -22.39 -10.07 16.88
CA PRO A 194 -23.76 -9.59 16.81
C PRO A 194 -23.81 -8.27 16.03
N GLY A 195 -24.71 -8.18 15.08
CA GLY A 195 -24.83 -6.99 14.20
C GLY A 195 -24.02 -7.04 12.91
N ALA A 196 -23.24 -8.09 12.66
CA ALA A 196 -22.51 -8.23 11.40
C ALA A 196 -23.44 -8.19 10.16
N CYS A 197 -24.67 -8.72 10.29
CA CYS A 197 -25.67 -8.70 9.23
C CYS A 197 -26.22 -7.28 8.95
N LEU A 198 -26.21 -6.37 9.90
CA LEU A 198 -26.72 -5.00 9.74
C LEU A 198 -25.87 -4.19 8.73
N LEU A 199 -24.61 -4.53 8.57
CA LEU A 199 -23.72 -3.89 7.60
C LEU A 199 -24.13 -4.17 6.15
N TYR A 200 -24.85 -5.27 5.90
CA TYR A 200 -25.34 -5.68 4.58
C TYR A 200 -26.81 -5.34 4.34
N THR A 201 -27.56 -5.07 5.38
CA THR A 201 -29.01 -4.84 5.38
C THR A 201 -29.41 -3.44 5.84
N SER A 202 -28.45 -2.58 6.18
CA SER A 202 -28.72 -1.18 6.46
C SER A 202 -29.27 -0.55 5.20
N ASP A 203 -30.57 -0.37 5.20
CA ASP A 203 -31.30 0.36 4.18
C ASP A 203 -30.66 1.74 4.00
N ALA A 204 -30.24 1.99 2.77
CA ALA A 204 -29.88 3.31 2.33
C ALA A 204 -31.12 4.19 2.25
#